data_f55f1fe5c5aafa791f89d5287d88a2a5
#
_entry.id   f55f1fe5c5aafa791f89d5287d88a2a5
#
_cell.length_a   1.000
_cell.length_b   1.000
_cell.length_c   1.000
_cell.angle_alpha   90.00
_cell.angle_beta   90.00
_cell.angle_gamma   90.00
#
_symmetry.space_group_name_H-M   'P 1'
#
loop_
_entity.id
_entity.type
_entity.pdbx_description
1 polymer ?
#
loop_
_entity_poly.entity_id
_entity_poly.type
_entity_poly.pdbx_seq_one_letter_code
_entity_poly.pdbx_strand_id
1 'polypeptide(L)'
;MDNRKLSERQKRTYKFNVIDFALIVIILAAVALLVYIMLGNNLLKGKEDTTILYTIEIDLLKDELVTSANQITPGTKITDSVRGYEIGEVQKVTVTDAYQNRTDMETGVVNSKPFPKHSKVTITVKTKCVREKAKYVVNGKIIMVGVQISFRTPYFMSYGTCKYLEEINEDGSKITAGTENVTNGNTEGE
;
A
#
# COMPACT_ATOMS: atom_id res chain seq x y z
N MET A 1 -12.92 -24.03 -80.23
CA MET A 1 -13.67 -23.14 -79.33
C MET A 1 -12.76 -22.87 -78.14
N ASP A 2 -12.29 -21.67 -78.07
CA ASP A 2 -11.05 -21.33 -77.35
C ASP A 2 -11.41 -20.62 -76.05
N ASN A 3 -11.09 -21.25 -74.93
CA ASN A 3 -11.29 -20.71 -73.60
C ASN A 3 -9.91 -20.44 -72.92
N ARG A 4 -9.20 -19.44 -73.43
CA ARG A 4 -7.99 -18.94 -72.80
C ARG A 4 -8.07 -17.44 -72.59
N LYS A 5 -8.78 -17.04 -71.54
CA LYS A 5 -8.58 -15.72 -70.94
C LYS A 5 -8.59 -15.88 -69.44
N LEU A 6 -7.55 -16.51 -68.90
CA LEU A 6 -7.30 -16.54 -67.47
C LEU A 6 -6.22 -15.51 -67.12
N SER A 7 -6.72 -14.40 -66.60
CA SER A 7 -6.07 -13.71 -65.46
C SER A 7 -4.61 -13.33 -65.61
N GLU A 8 -4.35 -12.27 -66.32
CA GLU A 8 -3.19 -11.41 -65.96
C GLU A 8 -3.51 -10.66 -64.67
N ARG A 9 -3.14 -11.25 -63.54
CA ARG A 9 -3.02 -10.51 -62.30
C ARG A 9 -1.91 -9.48 -62.49
N GLN A 10 -2.29 -8.23 -62.72
CA GLN A 10 -1.40 -7.08 -62.67
C GLN A 10 -0.63 -7.12 -61.34
N LYS A 11 0.64 -7.53 -61.38
CA LYS A 11 1.58 -7.29 -60.27
C LYS A 11 1.77 -5.79 -60.14
N ARG A 12 1.00 -5.16 -59.24
CA ARG A 12 1.26 -3.79 -58.82
C ARG A 12 2.61 -3.77 -58.16
N THR A 13 3.63 -3.38 -58.88
CA THR A 13 4.94 -3.01 -58.32
C THR A 13 4.74 -1.69 -57.58
N TYR A 14 4.60 -1.77 -56.26
CA TYR A 14 4.62 -0.59 -55.40
C TYR A 14 6.02 0.04 -55.53
N LYS A 15 6.10 1.17 -56.18
CA LYS A 15 7.29 2.01 -56.17
C LYS A 15 7.30 2.72 -54.82
N PHE A 16 8.13 2.28 -53.92
CA PHE A 16 8.39 2.93 -52.62
C PHE A 16 8.87 4.37 -52.92
N ASN A 17 8.08 5.33 -52.51
CA ASN A 17 8.43 6.74 -52.62
C ASN A 17 9.23 7.16 -51.37
N VAL A 18 10.14 8.12 -51.52
CA VAL A 18 10.95 8.65 -50.39
C VAL A 18 10.04 9.14 -49.24
N ILE A 19 8.82 9.62 -49.63
CA ILE A 19 7.81 10.07 -48.65
C ILE A 19 7.28 8.90 -47.81
N ASP A 20 7.05 7.71 -48.41
CA ASP A 20 6.57 6.53 -47.70
C ASP A 20 7.60 6.05 -46.70
N PHE A 21 8.91 6.09 -47.06
CA PHE A 21 9.98 5.76 -46.19
C PHE A 21 10.08 6.74 -45.00
N ALA A 22 9.96 8.04 -45.26
CA ALA A 22 9.96 9.05 -44.18
C ALA A 22 8.79 8.84 -43.22
N LEU A 23 7.61 8.48 -43.71
CA LEU A 23 6.40 8.22 -42.92
C LEU A 23 6.60 6.99 -42.04
N ILE A 24 7.18 5.93 -42.55
CA ILE A 24 7.51 4.71 -41.79
C ILE A 24 8.50 5.04 -40.65
N VAL A 25 9.53 5.82 -40.93
CA VAL A 25 10.51 6.23 -39.89
C VAL A 25 9.85 7.05 -38.79
N ILE A 26 8.96 7.98 -39.13
CA ILE A 26 8.23 8.78 -38.15
C ILE A 26 7.33 7.89 -37.27
N ILE A 27 6.62 6.93 -37.87
CA ILE A 27 5.76 6.00 -37.13
C ILE A 27 6.60 5.13 -36.16
N LEU A 28 7.73 4.60 -36.64
CA LEU A 28 8.63 3.80 -35.82
C LEU A 28 9.22 4.63 -34.66
N ALA A 29 9.58 5.88 -34.90
CA ALA A 29 10.07 6.78 -33.85
C ALA A 29 8.97 7.08 -32.81
N ALA A 30 7.73 7.30 -33.26
CA ALA A 30 6.61 7.53 -32.36
C ALA A 30 6.29 6.29 -31.50
N VAL A 31 6.33 5.08 -32.10
CA VAL A 31 6.14 3.81 -31.37
C VAL A 31 7.28 3.60 -30.37
N ALA A 32 8.53 3.83 -30.77
CA ALA A 32 9.68 3.71 -29.88
C ALA A 32 9.59 4.69 -28.70
N LEU A 33 9.13 5.92 -28.92
CA LEU A 33 8.91 6.91 -27.88
C LEU A 33 7.78 6.47 -26.91
N LEU A 34 6.68 5.93 -27.44
CA LEU A 34 5.59 5.39 -26.64
C LEU A 34 6.05 4.22 -25.76
N VAL A 35 6.82 3.28 -26.33
CA VAL A 35 7.39 2.14 -25.61
C VAL A 35 8.39 2.64 -24.56
N TYR A 36 9.23 3.63 -24.87
CA TYR A 36 10.15 4.24 -23.92
C TYR A 36 9.43 4.89 -22.74
N ILE A 37 8.35 5.62 -22.98
CA ILE A 37 7.52 6.24 -21.93
C ILE A 37 6.85 5.16 -21.07
N MET A 38 6.30 4.11 -21.69
CA MET A 38 5.65 3.02 -20.95
C MET A 38 6.63 2.20 -20.11
N LEU A 39 7.79 1.83 -20.66
CA LEU A 39 8.83 1.11 -19.93
C LEU A 39 9.51 2.02 -18.90
N GLY A 40 9.84 3.25 -19.26
CA GLY A 40 10.51 4.21 -18.37
C GLY A 40 9.67 4.53 -17.13
N ASN A 41 8.36 4.68 -17.26
CA ASN A 41 7.47 4.87 -16.12
C ASN A 41 7.37 3.64 -15.19
N ASN A 42 7.65 2.43 -15.70
CA ASN A 42 7.64 1.21 -14.90
C ASN A 42 9.02 0.86 -14.32
N LEU A 43 10.10 1.19 -15.04
CA LEU A 43 11.49 0.89 -14.62
C LEU A 43 12.08 1.95 -13.67
N LEU A 44 11.59 3.21 -13.72
CA LEU A 44 12.05 4.31 -12.87
C LEU A 44 11.25 4.48 -11.57
N LYS A 45 10.14 3.76 -11.42
CA LYS A 45 9.48 3.64 -10.12
C LYS A 45 10.20 2.55 -9.36
N GLY A 46 11.09 2.95 -8.46
CA GLY A 46 11.65 2.06 -7.45
C GLY A 46 10.49 1.46 -6.65
N LYS A 47 9.96 0.35 -7.13
CA LYS A 47 9.06 -0.52 -6.39
C LYS A 47 9.97 -1.49 -5.67
N GLU A 48 10.14 -1.26 -4.39
CA GLU A 48 10.85 -2.18 -3.53
C GLU A 48 9.81 -3.02 -2.80
N ASP A 49 9.91 -4.33 -2.97
CA ASP A 49 9.13 -5.26 -2.17
C ASP A 49 9.72 -5.25 -0.76
N THR A 50 8.89 -4.96 0.22
CA THR A 50 9.27 -4.91 1.63
C THR A 50 8.20 -5.54 2.49
N THR A 51 8.55 -5.85 3.73
CA THR A 51 7.60 -6.33 4.73
C THR A 51 7.39 -5.25 5.77
N ILE A 52 6.14 -4.96 6.08
CA ILE A 52 5.77 -3.99 7.11
C ILE A 52 5.01 -4.63 8.26
N LEU A 53 5.21 -4.08 9.43
CA LEU A 53 4.37 -4.29 10.60
C LEU A 53 3.59 -2.99 10.84
N TYR A 54 2.27 -3.06 10.87
CA TYR A 54 1.44 -1.90 11.14
C TYR A 54 0.35 -2.22 12.15
N THR A 55 -0.14 -1.20 12.82
CA THR A 55 -1.12 -1.34 13.89
C THR A 55 -2.40 -0.60 13.54
N ILE A 56 -3.52 -1.31 13.58
CA ILE A 56 -4.86 -0.75 13.44
C ILE A 56 -5.46 -0.58 14.83
N GLU A 57 -5.89 0.63 15.15
CA GLU A 57 -6.53 0.95 16.43
C GLU A 57 -7.99 1.30 16.22
N ILE A 58 -8.86 0.67 16.99
CA ILE A 58 -10.29 0.96 17.10
C ILE A 58 -10.49 1.58 18.48
N ASP A 59 -10.74 2.89 18.54
CA ASP A 59 -10.75 3.64 19.79
C ASP A 59 -11.97 3.35 20.67
N LEU A 60 -13.12 3.09 20.06
CA LEU A 60 -14.41 2.91 20.77
C LEU A 60 -15.18 1.73 20.18
N LEU A 61 -14.83 0.52 20.59
CA LEU A 61 -15.57 -0.67 20.26
C LEU A 61 -16.53 -1.00 21.40
N LYS A 62 -17.81 -1.23 21.10
CA LYS A 62 -18.77 -1.67 22.12
C LYS A 62 -18.35 -3.02 22.69
N ASP A 63 -18.46 -3.20 24.01
CA ASP A 63 -18.06 -4.42 24.72
C ASP A 63 -18.76 -5.67 24.18
N GLU A 64 -19.97 -5.55 23.66
CA GLU A 64 -20.71 -6.63 23.01
C GLU A 64 -19.94 -7.22 21.80
N LEU A 65 -19.20 -6.37 21.08
CA LEU A 65 -18.41 -6.75 19.91
C LEU A 65 -16.97 -7.22 20.27
N VAL A 66 -16.52 -6.95 21.48
CA VAL A 66 -15.18 -7.34 21.95
C VAL A 66 -15.01 -8.86 21.93
N THR A 67 -16.07 -9.62 22.23
CA THR A 67 -16.04 -11.08 22.16
C THR A 67 -15.68 -11.56 20.75
N SER A 68 -16.22 -10.93 19.71
CA SER A 68 -15.88 -11.25 18.31
C SER A 68 -14.46 -10.81 17.97
N ALA A 69 -14.00 -9.67 18.48
CA ALA A 69 -12.64 -9.20 18.30
C ALA A 69 -11.63 -10.13 19.00
N ASN A 70 -11.95 -10.68 20.16
CA ASN A 70 -11.10 -11.64 20.89
C ASN A 70 -10.97 -13.00 20.18
N GLN A 71 -11.83 -13.33 19.21
CA GLN A 71 -11.67 -14.52 18.38
C GLN A 71 -10.58 -14.34 17.29
N ILE A 72 -10.11 -13.14 17.08
CA ILE A 72 -9.02 -12.87 16.16
C ILE A 72 -7.70 -13.32 16.82
N THR A 73 -7.15 -14.41 16.35
CA THR A 73 -5.89 -14.97 16.84
C THR A 73 -4.72 -14.62 15.92
N PRO A 74 -3.48 -14.67 16.41
CA PRO A 74 -2.31 -14.61 15.53
C PRO A 74 -2.41 -15.64 14.40
N GLY A 75 -2.01 -15.26 13.19
CA GLY A 75 -2.19 -16.05 11.97
C GLY A 75 -3.52 -15.79 11.24
N THR A 76 -4.47 -15.07 11.84
CA THR A 76 -5.73 -14.72 11.16
C THR A 76 -5.45 -13.76 10.01
N LYS A 77 -5.92 -14.11 8.81
CA LYS A 77 -5.84 -13.23 7.64
C LYS A 77 -6.87 -12.13 7.71
N ILE A 78 -6.43 -10.91 7.40
CA ILE A 78 -7.29 -9.73 7.32
C ILE A 78 -7.45 -9.34 5.86
N THR A 79 -8.69 -9.03 5.46
CA THR A 79 -9.01 -8.55 4.13
C THR A 79 -9.60 -7.14 4.18
N ASP A 80 -9.37 -6.35 3.14
CA ASP A 80 -10.07 -5.08 2.94
C ASP A 80 -11.57 -5.33 2.84
N SER A 81 -12.37 -4.62 3.65
CA SER A 81 -13.81 -4.84 3.68
C SER A 81 -14.53 -4.41 2.41
N VAL A 82 -13.93 -3.52 1.60
CA VAL A 82 -14.53 -2.97 0.38
C VAL A 82 -14.16 -3.81 -0.83
N ARG A 83 -12.87 -4.09 -1.00
CA ARG A 83 -12.33 -4.78 -2.18
C ARG A 83 -12.12 -6.28 -2.00
N GLY A 84 -12.13 -6.78 -0.76
CA GLY A 84 -11.92 -8.18 -0.43
C GLY A 84 -10.48 -8.69 -0.59
N TYR A 85 -9.52 -7.81 -0.87
CA TYR A 85 -8.11 -8.19 -0.99
C TYR A 85 -7.47 -8.39 0.38
N GLU A 86 -6.59 -9.38 0.48
CA GLU A 86 -5.80 -9.62 1.70
C GLU A 86 -4.89 -8.41 1.96
N ILE A 87 -4.95 -7.87 3.18
CA ILE A 87 -4.12 -6.74 3.61
C ILE A 87 -3.10 -7.14 4.68
N GLY A 88 -3.09 -8.39 5.11
CA GLY A 88 -2.06 -8.96 5.96
C GLY A 88 -2.57 -10.02 6.92
N GLU A 89 -1.65 -10.41 7.81
CA GLU A 89 -1.86 -11.44 8.83
C GLU A 89 -1.66 -10.87 10.23
N VAL A 90 -2.58 -11.15 11.13
CA VAL A 90 -2.56 -10.71 12.51
C VAL A 90 -1.37 -11.32 13.24
N GLN A 91 -0.60 -10.49 13.92
CA GLN A 91 0.47 -10.92 14.81
C GLN A 91 0.05 -10.84 16.27
N LYS A 92 -0.75 -9.83 16.61
CA LYS A 92 -1.18 -9.59 17.98
C LYS A 92 -2.49 -8.81 18.01
N VAL A 93 -3.34 -9.15 18.99
CA VAL A 93 -4.52 -8.35 19.35
C VAL A 93 -4.42 -7.98 20.81
N THR A 94 -4.71 -6.73 21.14
CA THR A 94 -4.74 -6.23 22.50
C THR A 94 -6.03 -5.47 22.72
N VAL A 95 -6.73 -5.78 23.80
CA VAL A 95 -7.95 -5.09 24.21
C VAL A 95 -7.65 -4.38 25.53
N THR A 96 -8.02 -3.11 25.60
CA THR A 96 -7.85 -2.26 26.80
C THR A 96 -9.11 -1.42 26.98
N ASP A 97 -9.27 -0.84 28.15
CA ASP A 97 -10.36 0.10 28.40
C ASP A 97 -10.29 1.29 27.44
N ALA A 98 -11.42 1.73 26.93
CA ALA A 98 -11.51 2.95 26.18
C ALA A 98 -11.57 4.15 27.13
N TYR A 99 -10.85 5.22 26.80
CA TYR A 99 -10.84 6.46 27.58
C TYR A 99 -11.37 7.62 26.74
N GLN A 100 -12.12 8.50 27.39
CA GLN A 100 -12.58 9.75 26.80
C GLN A 100 -12.02 10.93 27.58
N ASN A 101 -11.41 11.86 26.86
CA ASN A 101 -10.97 13.12 27.44
C ASN A 101 -12.17 14.07 27.51
N ARG A 102 -12.44 14.60 28.70
CA ARG A 102 -13.45 15.62 28.95
C ARG A 102 -12.77 16.85 29.52
N THR A 103 -13.01 17.99 28.88
CA THR A 103 -12.55 19.27 29.40
C THR A 103 -13.58 19.79 30.37
N ASP A 104 -13.17 20.07 31.58
CA ASP A 104 -13.99 20.83 32.53
C ASP A 104 -14.11 22.27 32.05
N MET A 105 -15.32 22.73 31.80
CA MET A 105 -15.55 24.06 31.20
C MET A 105 -15.31 25.19 32.19
N GLU A 106 -15.28 24.95 33.50
CA GLU A 106 -15.04 25.97 34.50
C GLU A 106 -13.55 26.13 34.79
N THR A 107 -12.81 25.02 34.83
CA THR A 107 -11.41 25.00 35.20
C THR A 107 -10.44 24.87 34.04
N GLY A 108 -10.94 24.49 32.84
CA GLY A 108 -10.14 24.19 31.66
C GLY A 108 -9.32 22.91 31.78
N VAL A 109 -9.46 22.14 32.86
CA VAL A 109 -8.71 20.93 33.11
C VAL A 109 -9.25 19.79 32.25
N VAL A 110 -8.34 19.10 31.55
CA VAL A 110 -8.69 17.89 30.78
C VAL A 110 -8.60 16.68 31.67
N ASN A 111 -9.72 16.03 31.92
CA ASN A 111 -9.82 14.80 32.67
C ASN A 111 -10.05 13.62 31.73
N SER A 112 -9.17 12.60 31.83
CA SER A 112 -9.36 11.33 31.12
C SER A 112 -10.17 10.38 32.00
N LYS A 113 -11.34 9.93 31.50
CA LYS A 113 -12.21 8.98 32.22
C LYS A 113 -12.49 7.76 31.35
N PRO A 114 -12.61 6.57 31.95
CA PRO A 114 -13.04 5.38 31.22
C PRO A 114 -14.39 5.62 30.55
N PHE A 115 -14.51 5.21 29.30
CA PHE A 115 -15.78 5.28 28.57
C PHE A 115 -16.57 4.00 28.83
N PRO A 116 -17.72 4.08 29.53
CA PRO A 116 -18.46 2.90 29.95
C PRO A 116 -18.91 2.04 28.77
N LYS A 117 -18.82 0.73 28.92
CA LYS A 117 -19.23 -0.26 27.90
C LYS A 117 -18.54 -0.15 26.56
N HIS A 118 -17.34 0.40 26.53
CA HIS A 118 -16.51 0.49 25.34
C HIS A 118 -15.07 0.13 25.67
N SER A 119 -14.47 -0.59 24.73
CA SER A 119 -13.07 -1.00 24.78
C SER A 119 -12.31 -0.46 23.58
N LYS A 120 -11.03 -0.29 23.76
CA LYS A 120 -10.08 0.03 22.71
C LYS A 120 -9.43 -1.27 22.24
N VAL A 121 -9.45 -1.52 20.92
CA VAL A 121 -8.86 -2.71 20.33
C VAL A 121 -7.71 -2.29 19.42
N THR A 122 -6.56 -2.90 19.66
CA THR A 122 -5.33 -2.69 18.89
C THR A 122 -4.94 -3.99 18.20
N ILE A 123 -4.86 -3.98 16.87
CA ILE A 123 -4.53 -5.14 16.05
C ILE A 123 -3.22 -4.86 15.33
N THR A 124 -2.20 -5.66 15.61
CA THR A 124 -0.91 -5.60 14.92
C THR A 124 -0.91 -6.58 13.76
N VAL A 125 -0.57 -6.11 12.58
CA VAL A 125 -0.65 -6.84 11.30
C VAL A 125 0.69 -6.82 10.60
N LYS A 126 1.12 -7.98 10.10
CA LYS A 126 2.30 -8.16 9.25
C LYS A 126 1.84 -8.37 7.80
N THR A 127 2.50 -7.71 6.84
CA THR A 127 2.18 -7.89 5.43
C THR A 127 3.37 -7.60 4.53
N LYS A 128 3.43 -8.28 3.38
CA LYS A 128 4.31 -7.89 2.28
C LYS A 128 3.65 -6.77 1.48
N CYS A 129 4.41 -5.79 1.10
CA CYS A 129 3.91 -4.61 0.39
C CYS A 129 4.94 -4.07 -0.59
N VAL A 130 4.49 -3.20 -1.45
CA VAL A 130 5.35 -2.44 -2.34
C VAL A 130 5.56 -1.05 -1.75
N ARG A 131 6.82 -0.68 -1.54
CA ARG A 131 7.19 0.68 -1.17
C ARG A 131 7.18 1.57 -2.41
N GLU A 132 6.38 2.61 -2.43
CA GLU A 132 6.31 3.60 -3.49
C GLU A 132 6.62 4.99 -2.91
N LYS A 133 7.83 5.50 -3.12
CA LYS A 133 8.27 6.81 -2.60
C LYS A 133 7.97 7.01 -1.09
N ALA A 134 6.82 7.60 -0.76
CA ALA A 134 6.41 7.95 0.60
C ALA A 134 5.20 7.14 1.10
N LYS A 135 4.84 6.02 0.47
CA LYS A 135 3.68 5.21 0.84
C LYS A 135 3.95 3.71 0.65
N TYR A 136 3.26 2.91 1.43
CA TYR A 136 3.24 1.46 1.30
C TYR A 136 1.92 1.02 0.67
N VAL A 137 2.01 0.15 -0.33
CA VAL A 137 0.84 -0.33 -1.07
C VAL A 137 0.73 -1.84 -0.93
N VAL A 138 -0.37 -2.29 -0.33
CA VAL A 138 -0.71 -3.70 -0.15
C VAL A 138 -1.91 -4.02 -1.02
N ASN A 139 -1.73 -4.83 -2.06
CA ASN A 139 -2.81 -5.21 -2.99
C ASN A 139 -3.67 -4.03 -3.47
N GLY A 140 -3.02 -2.87 -3.74
CA GLY A 140 -3.70 -1.64 -4.18
C GLY A 140 -4.30 -0.79 -3.06
N LYS A 141 -4.18 -1.21 -1.79
CA LYS A 141 -4.55 -0.41 -0.61
C LYS A 141 -3.34 0.34 -0.09
N ILE A 142 -3.49 1.63 0.15
CA ILE A 142 -2.44 2.44 0.76
C ILE A 142 -2.52 2.24 2.28
N ILE A 143 -1.38 1.88 2.88
CA ILE A 143 -1.20 1.77 4.33
C ILE A 143 -0.25 2.89 4.76
N MET A 144 -0.72 3.77 5.63
CA MET A 144 0.04 4.89 6.19
C MET A 144 -0.49 5.21 7.58
N VAL A 145 0.36 5.74 8.43
CA VAL A 145 -0.07 6.26 9.75
C VAL A 145 -1.09 7.39 9.56
N GLY A 146 -2.19 7.33 10.33
CA GLY A 146 -3.30 8.28 10.24
C GLY A 146 -4.41 7.89 9.25
N VAL A 147 -4.16 6.94 8.35
CA VAL A 147 -5.19 6.48 7.39
C VAL A 147 -6.17 5.54 8.09
N GLN A 148 -7.45 5.70 7.78
CA GLN A 148 -8.51 4.80 8.21
C GLN A 148 -8.50 3.53 7.35
N ILE A 149 -8.42 2.38 7.99
CA ILE A 149 -8.39 1.06 7.36
C ILE A 149 -9.69 0.34 7.69
N SER A 150 -10.50 0.08 6.67
CA SER A 150 -11.67 -0.79 6.79
C SER A 150 -11.23 -2.22 6.54
N PHE A 151 -11.54 -3.11 7.45
CA PHE A 151 -11.08 -4.49 7.38
C PHE A 151 -12.16 -5.49 7.77
N ARG A 152 -11.97 -6.72 7.33
CA ARG A 152 -12.81 -7.87 7.64
C ARG A 152 -11.95 -9.08 8.00
N THR A 153 -12.37 -9.78 9.04
CA THR A 153 -11.92 -11.12 9.41
C THR A 153 -13.09 -12.10 9.30
N PRO A 154 -12.90 -13.41 9.45
CA PRO A 154 -14.03 -14.36 9.49
C PRO A 154 -15.08 -14.07 10.58
N TYR A 155 -14.68 -13.41 11.66
CA TYR A 155 -15.51 -13.21 12.84
C TYR A 155 -16.05 -11.80 12.98
N PHE A 156 -15.41 -10.82 12.33
CA PHE A 156 -15.60 -9.43 12.66
C PHE A 156 -15.27 -8.51 11.50
N MET A 157 -16.07 -7.48 11.29
CA MET A 157 -15.81 -6.41 10.34
C MET A 157 -15.85 -5.08 11.06
N SER A 158 -14.83 -4.27 10.84
CA SER A 158 -14.72 -2.93 11.43
C SER A 158 -13.85 -2.00 10.61
N TYR A 159 -13.65 -0.83 11.13
CA TYR A 159 -12.65 0.12 10.66
C TYR A 159 -11.84 0.64 11.85
N GLY A 160 -10.60 0.96 11.63
CA GLY A 160 -9.72 1.55 12.63
C GLY A 160 -8.70 2.46 11.96
N THR A 161 -7.98 3.21 12.76
CA THR A 161 -6.92 4.10 12.29
C THR A 161 -5.57 3.41 12.37
N CYS A 162 -4.76 3.50 11.33
CA CYS A 162 -3.36 3.07 11.39
C CYS A 162 -2.59 4.03 12.31
N LYS A 163 -2.12 3.53 13.46
CA LYS A 163 -1.40 4.35 14.46
C LYS A 163 0.10 4.17 14.41
N TYR A 164 0.55 3.02 13.94
CA TYR A 164 1.97 2.69 13.90
C TYR A 164 2.28 1.91 12.62
N LEU A 165 3.46 2.14 12.06
CA LEU A 165 3.95 1.45 10.90
C LEU A 165 5.48 1.42 10.95
N GLU A 166 6.07 0.25 10.76
CA GLU A 166 7.52 0.07 10.63
C GLU A 166 7.84 -0.95 9.54
N GLU A 167 9.00 -0.79 8.91
CA GLU A 167 9.57 -1.81 8.04
C GLU A 167 10.30 -2.85 8.88
N ILE A 168 10.12 -4.11 8.52
CA ILE A 168 10.76 -5.24 9.16
C ILE A 168 11.40 -6.15 8.11
N ASN A 169 12.44 -6.86 8.52
CA ASN A 169 13.00 -7.95 7.71
C ASN A 169 12.02 -9.13 7.64
N GLU A 170 12.24 -10.07 6.74
CA GLU A 170 11.39 -11.27 6.62
C GLU A 170 11.38 -12.11 7.91
N ASP A 171 12.48 -12.11 8.65
CA ASP A 171 12.62 -12.77 9.98
C ASP A 171 11.88 -12.04 11.11
N GLY A 172 11.32 -10.85 10.84
CA GLY A 172 10.62 -10.03 11.84
C GLY A 172 11.50 -9.08 12.63
N SER A 173 12.79 -9.02 12.35
CA SER A 173 13.70 -8.03 12.98
C SER A 173 13.45 -6.64 12.39
N LYS A 174 13.59 -5.60 13.22
CA LYS A 174 13.43 -4.21 12.78
C LYS A 174 14.57 -3.81 11.85
N ILE A 175 14.23 -3.17 10.74
CA ILE A 175 15.21 -2.49 9.91
C ILE A 175 15.59 -1.19 10.64
N THR A 176 16.72 -1.21 11.36
CA THR A 176 17.28 0.00 11.92
C THR A 176 17.83 0.83 10.75
N ALA A 177 17.14 1.90 10.38
CA ALA A 177 17.70 2.88 9.46
C ALA A 177 19.03 3.34 10.06
N GLY A 178 20.13 3.10 9.32
CA GLY A 178 21.46 3.44 9.78
C GLY A 178 21.49 4.91 10.20
N THR A 179 21.71 5.13 11.49
CA THR A 179 22.09 6.44 12.01
C THR A 179 23.46 6.71 11.39
N GLU A 180 23.51 7.54 10.35
CA GLU A 180 24.77 8.14 9.95
C GLU A 180 25.34 8.82 11.20
N ASN A 181 26.43 8.27 11.72
CA ASN A 181 27.23 8.88 12.75
C ASN A 181 27.71 10.23 12.24
N VAL A 182 27.00 11.28 12.62
CA VAL A 182 27.59 12.63 12.61
C VAL A 182 28.68 12.60 13.67
N THR A 183 29.89 12.28 13.24
CA THR A 183 31.11 12.45 14.04
C THR A 183 31.28 13.94 14.25
N ASN A 184 30.76 14.46 15.36
CA ASN A 184 31.17 15.76 15.88
C ASN A 184 32.67 15.69 16.19
N GLY A 185 33.47 16.14 15.25
CA GLY A 185 34.87 16.48 15.51
C GLY A 185 34.92 17.65 16.49
N ASN A 186 35.02 17.34 17.76
CA ASN A 186 35.53 18.28 18.73
C ASN A 186 37.02 18.46 18.46
N THR A 187 37.36 19.55 17.79
CA THR A 187 38.72 20.10 17.82
C THR A 187 38.83 20.80 19.18
N GLU A 188 39.48 20.16 20.12
CA GLU A 188 40.14 20.84 21.21
C GLU A 188 41.33 21.58 20.60
N GLY A 189 41.39 22.87 20.82
CA GLY A 189 42.49 23.78 20.51
C GLY A 189 42.62 24.80 21.66
N GLU A 190 43.64 24.56 22.41
CA GLU A 190 44.40 25.50 23.26
C GLU A 190 43.74 26.84 23.63
#